data_523858fc587067347844347834b6aa8c
#
_entry.id   523858fc587067347844347834b6aa8c
#
_cell.length_a   1.000
_cell.length_b   1.000
_cell.length_c   1.000
_cell.angle_alpha   90.00
_cell.angle_beta   90.00
_cell.angle_gamma   90.00
#
_symmetry.space_group_name_H-M   'P 1'
#
loop_
_entity.id
_entity.type
_entity.pdbx_description
1 polymer ?
#
loop_
_entity_poly.entity_id
_entity_poly.type
_entity_poly.pdbx_seq_one_letter_code
_entity_poly.pdbx_strand_id
1 'polypeptide(L)'
;MKKRIKLLVLFVVFSIGPVANAQVHMNFKFETPYGENKAVGKYAEINGAKIYYEEYGKGEPLLLIHGNGGSINSMGNQIDYFKSKYRVIIADSRGQGKSEMKTDSLTYEQITKDWEGLVNHLKLDSISIIGWSDGGIVALEMGISGKTKIKKMVTMGANLRPDSTAVNGWAVKEVGKSKKEVLSKIKQKDTTRNWKVEKQMLDLLGNQPNIPTKDLSKIKAKVLIVAGDEDIIKNKHSLEIYEHIPKAQLCIMPGETHFAPASNPVLFNEIANKFLAEPFKRPDSNWTKWK
;
A
#
# COMPACT_ATOMS: atom_id res chain seq x y z
N MET A 1 30.50 -24.79 12.76
CA MET A 1 29.71 -24.66 11.50
C MET A 1 28.46 -23.87 11.78
N LYS A 2 28.43 -22.57 11.44
CA LYS A 2 27.24 -21.69 11.66
C LYS A 2 26.31 -21.85 10.47
N LYS A 3 25.14 -22.47 10.65
CA LYS A 3 24.07 -22.52 9.65
C LYS A 3 23.52 -21.11 9.47
N ARG A 4 23.75 -20.53 8.29
CA ARG A 4 23.08 -19.30 7.85
C ARG A 4 21.61 -19.63 7.60
N ILE A 5 20.72 -19.14 8.44
CA ILE A 5 19.27 -19.14 8.22
C ILE A 5 19.02 -18.13 7.09
N LYS A 6 18.70 -18.63 5.90
CA LYS A 6 18.18 -17.79 4.82
C LYS A 6 16.76 -17.39 5.22
N LEU A 7 16.58 -16.12 5.56
CA LEU A 7 15.27 -15.51 5.75
C LEU A 7 14.59 -15.49 4.37
N LEU A 8 13.72 -16.45 4.13
CA LEU A 8 12.88 -16.48 2.94
C LEU A 8 11.71 -15.54 3.24
N VAL A 9 11.74 -14.32 2.69
CA VAL A 9 10.58 -13.42 2.66
C VAL A 9 9.54 -14.09 1.78
N LEU A 10 8.56 -14.71 2.42
CA LEU A 10 7.46 -15.36 1.72
C LEU A 10 6.35 -14.32 1.53
N PHE A 11 6.36 -13.67 0.36
CA PHE A 11 5.10 -13.21 -0.19
C PHE A 11 4.14 -14.40 -0.20
N VAL A 12 2.89 -14.20 0.18
CA VAL A 12 1.82 -15.15 -0.11
C VAL A 12 1.70 -15.19 -1.64
N VAL A 13 2.65 -15.88 -2.28
CA VAL A 13 2.53 -16.29 -3.67
C VAL A 13 1.56 -17.44 -3.64
N PHE A 14 0.33 -17.20 -4.05
CA PHE A 14 -0.64 -18.25 -4.34
C PHE A 14 0.04 -19.27 -5.25
N SER A 15 0.33 -20.46 -4.74
CA SER A 15 0.76 -21.58 -5.58
C SER A 15 -0.45 -22.04 -6.40
N ILE A 16 -0.66 -21.39 -7.54
CA ILE A 16 -1.57 -21.85 -8.58
C ILE A 16 -0.82 -22.91 -9.37
N GLY A 17 -1.45 -24.09 -9.52
CA GLY A 17 -0.97 -25.15 -10.40
C GLY A 17 -0.70 -24.65 -11.82
N PRO A 18 -0.13 -25.46 -12.73
CA PRO A 18 0.54 -25.01 -13.93
C PRO A 18 -0.43 -24.34 -14.90
N VAL A 19 -0.55 -23.01 -14.80
CA VAL A 19 -1.00 -22.16 -15.89
C VAL A 19 0.26 -21.60 -16.51
N ALA A 20 0.56 -22.08 -17.70
CA ALA A 20 1.68 -21.64 -18.49
C ALA A 20 1.62 -20.13 -18.75
N ASN A 21 2.76 -19.45 -18.49
CA ASN A 21 3.18 -18.19 -19.08
C ASN A 21 2.43 -16.90 -18.74
N ALA A 22 2.47 -16.49 -17.45
CA ALA A 22 2.68 -15.09 -17.08
C ALA A 22 3.22 -15.05 -15.64
N GLN A 23 4.38 -15.59 -15.42
CA GLN A 23 5.12 -15.35 -14.19
C GLN A 23 5.55 -13.89 -14.21
N VAL A 24 4.77 -13.03 -13.56
CA VAL A 24 5.17 -11.65 -13.29
C VAL A 24 6.45 -11.75 -12.46
N HIS A 25 7.60 -11.54 -13.09
CA HIS A 25 8.88 -11.52 -12.42
C HIS A 25 9.00 -10.23 -11.62
N MET A 26 8.43 -10.23 -10.42
CA MET A 26 8.65 -9.15 -9.48
C MET A 26 10.10 -9.18 -9.02
N ASN A 27 10.88 -8.18 -9.40
CA ASN A 27 12.25 -8.05 -8.96
C ASN A 27 12.31 -7.11 -7.75
N PHE A 28 12.62 -7.66 -6.58
CA PHE A 28 12.87 -6.91 -5.34
C PHE A 28 14.35 -7.00 -4.93
N LYS A 29 15.24 -7.16 -5.89
CA LYS A 29 16.69 -7.11 -5.66
C LYS A 29 17.21 -5.74 -6.05
N PHE A 30 17.68 -4.99 -5.07
CA PHE A 30 18.22 -3.65 -5.23
C PHE A 30 19.68 -3.62 -4.74
N GLU A 31 20.51 -2.72 -5.29
CA GLU A 31 21.86 -2.46 -4.78
C GLU A 31 21.78 -1.91 -3.35
N THR A 32 20.85 -1.00 -3.09
CA THR A 32 20.56 -0.51 -1.74
C THR A 32 19.72 -1.54 -1.00
N PRO A 33 20.12 -1.98 0.19
CA PRO A 33 19.39 -3.00 0.96
C PRO A 33 18.14 -2.40 1.64
N TYR A 34 17.14 -1.97 0.85
CA TYR A 34 15.91 -1.37 1.36
C TYR A 34 15.22 -2.28 2.39
N GLY A 35 14.84 -1.70 3.53
CA GLY A 35 14.31 -2.42 4.70
C GLY A 35 15.38 -3.04 5.60
N GLU A 36 16.64 -3.09 5.15
CA GLU A 36 17.81 -3.61 5.88
C GLU A 36 18.96 -2.59 5.94
N ASN A 37 18.73 -1.35 5.52
CA ASN A 37 19.75 -0.32 5.40
C ASN A 37 20.11 0.29 6.76
N LYS A 38 21.15 -0.24 7.41
CA LYS A 38 21.59 0.20 8.74
C LYS A 38 22.07 1.65 8.78
N ALA A 39 22.45 2.23 7.63
CA ALA A 39 22.94 3.61 7.57
C ALA A 39 21.81 4.64 7.74
N VAL A 40 20.57 4.29 7.39
CA VAL A 40 19.41 5.20 7.42
C VAL A 40 18.24 4.67 8.23
N GLY A 41 18.25 3.37 8.56
CA GLY A 41 17.17 2.71 9.28
C GLY A 41 17.05 3.18 10.73
N LYS A 42 15.84 3.48 11.15
CA LYS A 42 15.49 4.01 12.48
C LYS A 42 14.24 3.34 13.02
N TYR A 43 14.05 3.45 14.32
CA TYR A 43 12.81 3.09 14.99
C TYR A 43 12.19 4.33 15.64
N ALA A 44 10.88 4.42 15.59
CA ALA A 44 10.08 5.39 16.31
C ALA A 44 9.07 4.65 17.22
N GLU A 45 8.94 5.09 18.47
CA GLU A 45 7.87 4.61 19.35
C GLU A 45 6.57 5.32 18.98
N ILE A 46 5.64 4.56 18.39
CA ILE A 46 4.38 5.09 17.86
C ILE A 46 3.23 4.22 18.33
N ASN A 47 2.29 4.81 19.04
CA ASN A 47 1.09 4.14 19.55
C ASN A 47 1.40 2.79 20.24
N GLY A 48 2.46 2.77 21.07
CA GLY A 48 2.86 1.60 21.88
C GLY A 48 3.60 0.50 21.12
N ALA A 49 4.07 0.76 19.90
CA ALA A 49 4.91 -0.17 19.15
C ALA A 49 6.12 0.53 18.50
N LYS A 50 7.19 -0.21 18.33
CA LYS A 50 8.36 0.24 17.57
C LYS A 50 8.08 0.08 16.09
N ILE A 51 8.00 1.20 15.38
CA ILE A 51 7.81 1.26 13.94
C ILE A 51 9.17 1.52 13.29
N TYR A 52 9.60 0.61 12.43
CA TYR A 52 10.83 0.74 11.66
C TYR A 52 10.60 1.57 10.40
N TYR A 53 11.46 2.54 10.14
CA TYR A 53 11.37 3.39 8.96
C TYR A 53 12.75 3.74 8.41
N GLU A 54 12.76 4.13 7.15
CA GLU A 54 13.93 4.60 6.42
C GLU A 54 13.60 5.90 5.69
N GLU A 55 14.61 6.75 5.52
CA GLU A 55 14.48 8.02 4.79
C GLU A 55 15.53 8.10 3.68
N TYR A 56 15.12 8.56 2.50
CA TYR A 56 15.97 8.70 1.34
C TYR A 56 15.74 10.02 0.62
N GLY A 57 16.82 10.59 0.08
CA GLY A 57 16.72 11.86 -0.67
C GLY A 57 16.46 13.07 0.20
N LYS A 58 16.10 14.18 -0.44
CA LYS A 58 15.83 15.50 0.16
C LYS A 58 14.70 16.20 -0.57
N GLY A 59 14.09 17.21 0.05
CA GLY A 59 13.04 18.03 -0.55
C GLY A 59 11.67 17.83 0.10
N GLU A 60 10.61 17.93 -0.69
CA GLU A 60 9.23 17.76 -0.22
C GLU A 60 8.98 16.34 0.29
N PRO A 61 8.32 16.16 1.45
CA PRO A 61 8.05 14.83 1.99
C PRO A 61 7.10 14.03 1.12
N LEU A 62 7.54 12.81 0.78
CA LEU A 62 6.75 11.79 0.08
C LEU A 62 6.72 10.52 0.92
N LEU A 63 5.56 10.16 1.44
CA LEU A 63 5.35 8.87 2.09
C LEU A 63 5.12 7.78 1.05
N LEU A 64 5.82 6.66 1.19
CA LEU A 64 5.54 5.43 0.47
C LEU A 64 4.95 4.42 1.45
N ILE A 65 3.78 3.86 1.13
CA ILE A 65 3.06 2.91 1.98
C ILE A 65 2.85 1.61 1.21
N HIS A 66 3.48 0.53 1.69
CA HIS A 66 3.43 -0.80 1.06
C HIS A 66 2.11 -1.53 1.32
N GLY A 67 1.85 -2.59 0.54
CA GLY A 67 0.69 -3.45 0.67
C GLY A 67 0.80 -4.50 1.78
N ASN A 68 -0.27 -5.30 1.97
CA ASN A 68 -0.35 -6.38 2.96
C ASN A 68 0.77 -7.41 2.76
N GLY A 69 1.38 -7.83 3.87
CA GLY A 69 2.49 -8.79 3.86
C GLY A 69 3.79 -8.26 3.23
N GLY A 70 3.82 -6.97 2.85
CA GLY A 70 4.99 -6.30 2.28
C GLY A 70 5.95 -5.78 3.34
N SER A 71 6.86 -4.96 2.88
CA SER A 71 7.86 -4.25 3.69
C SER A 71 8.41 -3.07 2.89
N ILE A 72 9.32 -2.31 3.48
CA ILE A 72 10.08 -1.26 2.79
C ILE A 72 10.64 -1.75 1.45
N ASN A 73 11.20 -2.97 1.42
CA ASN A 73 11.78 -3.54 0.20
C ASN A 73 10.77 -3.68 -0.95
N SER A 74 9.49 -3.87 -0.66
CA SER A 74 8.44 -3.99 -1.69
C SER A 74 8.26 -2.73 -2.54
N MET A 75 8.68 -1.58 -2.00
CA MET A 75 8.58 -0.27 -2.65
C MET A 75 9.94 0.22 -3.18
N GLY A 76 10.94 -0.66 -3.29
CA GLY A 76 12.30 -0.29 -3.70
C GLY A 76 12.36 0.42 -5.05
N ASN A 77 11.55 -0.01 -6.04
CA ASN A 77 11.45 0.66 -7.34
C ASN A 77 10.96 2.12 -7.22
N GLN A 78 10.05 2.37 -6.28
CA GLN A 78 9.53 3.71 -6.02
C GLN A 78 10.55 4.53 -5.24
N ILE A 79 11.26 3.92 -4.27
CA ILE A 79 12.34 4.61 -3.54
C ILE A 79 13.41 5.06 -4.53
N ASP A 80 13.89 4.17 -5.41
CA ASP A 80 14.94 4.47 -6.39
C ASP A 80 14.55 5.62 -7.32
N TYR A 81 13.31 5.63 -7.78
CA TYR A 81 12.82 6.66 -8.70
C TYR A 81 12.62 8.02 -8.00
N PHE A 82 12.01 8.02 -6.82
CA PHE A 82 11.57 9.26 -6.17
C PHE A 82 12.63 9.90 -5.26
N LYS A 83 13.63 9.16 -4.76
CA LYS A 83 14.67 9.70 -3.85
C LYS A 83 15.50 10.84 -4.44
N SER A 84 15.57 10.97 -5.76
CA SER A 84 16.27 12.09 -6.43
C SER A 84 15.45 13.38 -6.46
N LYS A 85 14.13 13.31 -6.17
CA LYS A 85 13.17 14.42 -6.33
C LYS A 85 12.47 14.81 -5.03
N TYR A 86 12.39 13.88 -4.08
CA TYR A 86 11.64 14.02 -2.83
C TYR A 86 12.45 13.53 -1.64
N ARG A 87 12.10 14.01 -0.45
CA ARG A 87 12.43 13.31 0.79
C ARG A 87 11.45 12.15 0.93
N VAL A 88 11.88 10.99 0.48
CA VAL A 88 11.11 9.75 0.57
C VAL A 88 11.18 9.23 1.99
N ILE A 89 10.02 9.00 2.60
CA ILE A 89 9.85 8.42 3.93
C ILE A 89 9.04 7.14 3.76
N ILE A 90 9.58 6.05 4.23
CA ILE A 90 8.94 4.75 4.14
C ILE A 90 9.11 3.99 5.44
N ALA A 91 8.06 3.28 5.88
CA ALA A 91 8.09 2.46 7.07
C ALA A 91 7.56 1.06 6.78
N ASP A 92 8.01 0.10 7.57
CA ASP A 92 7.30 -1.17 7.69
C ASP A 92 6.03 -0.92 8.51
N SER A 93 4.86 -1.21 7.96
CA SER A 93 3.59 -1.08 8.66
C SER A 93 3.55 -2.02 9.87
N ARG A 94 2.78 -1.67 10.91
CA ARG A 94 2.64 -2.46 12.14
C ARG A 94 2.52 -3.95 11.86
N GLY A 95 3.35 -4.75 12.54
CA GLY A 95 3.39 -6.22 12.44
C GLY A 95 4.00 -6.77 11.16
N GLN A 96 4.55 -5.94 10.30
CA GLN A 96 5.17 -6.31 9.04
C GLN A 96 6.64 -5.88 9.02
N GLY A 97 7.47 -6.54 8.22
CA GLY A 97 8.90 -6.25 8.15
C GLY A 97 9.56 -6.29 9.53
N LYS A 98 10.14 -5.17 9.95
CA LYS A 98 10.82 -5.01 11.25
C LYS A 98 9.97 -4.30 12.31
N SER A 99 8.75 -3.88 11.96
CA SER A 99 7.86 -3.21 12.90
C SER A 99 7.15 -4.20 13.82
N GLU A 100 7.02 -3.82 15.10
CA GLU A 100 6.33 -4.64 16.08
C GLU A 100 4.82 -4.71 15.81
N MET A 101 4.19 -5.84 16.18
CA MET A 101 2.73 -5.99 16.12
C MET A 101 2.03 -5.28 17.30
N LYS A 102 2.37 -5.63 18.53
CA LYS A 102 1.84 -5.04 19.77
C LYS A 102 0.33 -4.74 19.78
N THR A 103 -0.44 -5.63 19.15
CA THR A 103 -1.91 -5.63 19.19
C THR A 103 -2.43 -7.04 18.95
N ASP A 104 -3.57 -7.36 19.54
CA ASP A 104 -4.24 -8.63 19.34
C ASP A 104 -5.26 -8.59 18.17
N SER A 105 -5.58 -7.38 17.70
CA SER A 105 -6.50 -7.15 16.59
C SER A 105 -6.02 -5.97 15.74
N LEU A 106 -5.34 -6.28 14.64
CA LEU A 106 -4.87 -5.27 13.70
C LEU A 106 -6.03 -4.73 12.85
N THR A 107 -6.06 -3.39 12.69
CA THR A 107 -7.04 -2.70 11.84
C THR A 107 -6.38 -1.66 10.96
N TYR A 108 -7.01 -1.32 9.82
CA TYR A 108 -6.53 -0.20 8.99
C TYR A 108 -6.55 1.12 9.77
N GLU A 109 -7.54 1.33 10.64
CA GLU A 109 -7.58 2.49 11.52
C GLU A 109 -6.32 2.57 12.41
N GLN A 110 -5.86 1.43 12.97
CA GLN A 110 -4.63 1.40 13.77
C GLN A 110 -3.40 1.71 12.91
N ILE A 111 -3.29 1.11 11.73
CA ILE A 111 -2.17 1.35 10.81
C ILE A 111 -2.19 2.83 10.37
N THR A 112 -3.35 3.40 10.08
CA THR A 112 -3.51 4.81 9.74
C THR A 112 -3.02 5.72 10.85
N LYS A 113 -3.40 5.44 12.10
CA LYS A 113 -2.91 6.18 13.28
C LYS A 113 -1.39 6.07 13.45
N ASP A 114 -0.81 4.93 13.08
CA ASP A 114 0.65 4.75 13.14
C ASP A 114 1.36 5.61 12.10
N TRP A 115 0.85 5.68 10.88
CA TRP A 115 1.39 6.55 9.85
C TRP A 115 1.22 8.04 10.19
N GLU A 116 0.07 8.45 10.74
CA GLU A 116 -0.14 9.80 11.28
C GLU A 116 0.83 10.09 12.44
N GLY A 117 1.06 9.11 13.30
CA GLY A 117 2.05 9.17 14.38
C GLY A 117 3.48 9.37 13.86
N LEU A 118 3.85 8.68 12.78
CA LEU A 118 5.16 8.86 12.14
C LEU A 118 5.32 10.27 11.54
N VAL A 119 4.27 10.79 10.89
CA VAL A 119 4.26 12.18 10.38
C VAL A 119 4.50 13.18 11.50
N ASN A 120 3.83 12.99 12.63
CA ASN A 120 3.99 13.85 13.81
C ASN A 120 5.38 13.70 14.45
N HIS A 121 5.90 12.47 14.57
CA HIS A 121 7.25 12.17 15.08
C HIS A 121 8.33 12.90 14.25
N LEU A 122 8.16 12.90 12.94
CA LEU A 122 9.08 13.56 12.00
C LEU A 122 8.81 15.06 11.85
N LYS A 123 7.80 15.60 12.54
CA LYS A 123 7.39 17.03 12.51
C LYS A 123 7.14 17.53 11.09
N LEU A 124 6.39 16.78 10.29
CA LEU A 124 6.10 17.14 8.91
C LEU A 124 4.84 18.00 8.83
N ASP A 125 4.95 19.21 8.29
CA ASP A 125 3.82 20.14 8.14
C ASP A 125 2.83 19.71 7.06
N SER A 126 3.34 19.10 6.00
CA SER A 126 2.52 18.57 4.90
C SER A 126 3.27 17.51 4.12
N ILE A 127 2.54 16.59 3.50
CA ILE A 127 3.08 15.43 2.80
C ILE A 127 2.39 15.19 1.47
N SER A 128 3.04 14.42 0.60
CA SER A 128 2.38 13.65 -0.47
C SER A 128 2.49 12.15 -0.16
N ILE A 129 1.63 11.32 -0.75
CA ILE A 129 1.58 9.88 -0.48
C ILE A 129 1.54 9.10 -1.79
N ILE A 130 2.26 7.98 -1.85
CA ILE A 130 2.01 6.87 -2.78
C ILE A 130 1.71 5.64 -1.94
N GLY A 131 0.50 5.09 -2.06
CA GLY A 131 0.09 3.89 -1.36
C GLY A 131 -0.27 2.77 -2.33
N TRP A 132 0.23 1.57 -2.08
CA TRP A 132 -0.07 0.38 -2.86
C TRP A 132 -0.89 -0.61 -2.05
N SER A 133 -2.05 -1.08 -2.59
CA SER A 133 -2.92 -2.05 -1.94
C SER A 133 -3.38 -1.54 -0.55
N ASP A 134 -3.05 -2.22 0.55
CA ASP A 134 -3.29 -1.75 1.91
C ASP A 134 -2.76 -0.33 2.13
N GLY A 135 -1.61 0.00 1.55
CA GLY A 135 -1.06 1.35 1.60
C GLY A 135 -1.96 2.39 0.94
N GLY A 136 -2.68 2.00 -0.11
CA GLY A 136 -3.70 2.84 -0.75
C GLY A 136 -4.92 3.03 0.14
N ILE A 137 -5.36 1.99 0.87
CA ILE A 137 -6.44 2.07 1.86
C ILE A 137 -6.05 3.02 2.99
N VAL A 138 -4.85 2.86 3.55
CA VAL A 138 -4.30 3.74 4.60
C VAL A 138 -4.25 5.19 4.12
N ALA A 139 -3.81 5.43 2.87
CA ALA A 139 -3.79 6.79 2.30
C ALA A 139 -5.20 7.40 2.23
N LEU A 140 -6.22 6.63 1.82
CA LEU A 140 -7.61 7.08 1.81
C LEU A 140 -8.10 7.40 3.23
N GLU A 141 -7.84 6.53 4.21
CA GLU A 141 -8.21 6.77 5.62
C GLU A 141 -7.51 7.99 6.21
N MET A 142 -6.21 8.22 5.94
CA MET A 142 -5.51 9.45 6.31
C MET A 142 -6.15 10.69 5.69
N GLY A 143 -6.58 10.59 4.43
CA GLY A 143 -7.31 11.66 3.73
C GLY A 143 -8.67 11.97 4.35
N ILE A 144 -9.40 10.94 4.78
CA ILE A 144 -10.71 11.04 5.44
C ILE A 144 -10.56 11.62 6.85
N SER A 145 -9.55 11.18 7.61
CA SER A 145 -9.29 11.66 8.98
C SER A 145 -8.99 13.15 9.01
N GLY A 146 -8.32 13.66 7.97
CA GLY A 146 -7.94 15.07 7.84
C GLY A 146 -6.94 15.59 8.88
N LYS A 147 -6.37 14.71 9.73
CA LYS A 147 -5.41 15.08 10.78
C LYS A 147 -4.05 15.48 10.20
N THR A 148 -3.70 14.91 9.04
CA THR A 148 -2.47 15.23 8.32
C THR A 148 -2.79 16.07 7.08
N LYS A 149 -2.04 17.14 6.86
CA LYS A 149 -2.15 17.96 5.64
C LYS A 149 -1.54 17.20 4.45
N ILE A 150 -2.37 16.59 3.63
CA ILE A 150 -1.96 15.88 2.43
C ILE A 150 -2.13 16.79 1.21
N LYS A 151 -1.05 17.04 0.47
CA LYS A 151 -1.06 17.82 -0.78
C LYS A 151 -1.65 17.02 -1.93
N LYS A 152 -1.09 15.84 -2.15
CA LYS A 152 -1.47 14.90 -3.21
C LYS A 152 -1.31 13.47 -2.72
N MET A 153 -2.16 12.56 -3.22
CA MET A 153 -1.97 11.13 -3.00
C MET A 153 -2.21 10.33 -4.27
N VAL A 154 -1.44 9.28 -4.43
CA VAL A 154 -1.60 8.25 -5.46
C VAL A 154 -1.97 6.96 -4.75
N THR A 155 -3.09 6.35 -5.09
CA THR A 155 -3.50 5.06 -4.55
C THR A 155 -3.54 4.02 -5.66
N MET A 156 -2.79 2.93 -5.52
CA MET A 156 -2.79 1.81 -6.45
C MET A 156 -3.50 0.63 -5.84
N GLY A 157 -4.59 0.18 -6.47
CA GLY A 157 -5.31 -1.02 -6.08
C GLY A 157 -5.95 -0.94 -4.68
N ALA A 158 -6.44 0.24 -4.26
CA ALA A 158 -7.16 0.41 -3.00
C ALA A 158 -8.61 -0.06 -3.11
N ASN A 159 -9.17 -0.53 -1.99
CA ASN A 159 -10.59 -0.88 -1.90
C ASN A 159 -11.23 -0.28 -0.64
N LEU A 160 -12.56 -0.14 -0.66
CA LEU A 160 -13.37 0.37 0.47
C LEU A 160 -13.99 -0.74 1.31
N ARG A 161 -14.06 -1.95 0.76
CA ARG A 161 -14.67 -3.14 1.39
C ARG A 161 -14.04 -4.43 0.86
N PRO A 162 -14.02 -5.51 1.66
CA PRO A 162 -13.29 -6.74 1.32
C PRO A 162 -14.10 -7.74 0.50
N ASP A 163 -15.37 -7.46 0.21
CA ASP A 163 -16.27 -8.42 -0.41
C ASP A 163 -16.21 -8.41 -1.95
N SER A 164 -16.95 -9.30 -2.57
CA SER A 164 -16.98 -9.48 -4.02
C SER A 164 -17.65 -8.34 -4.79
N THR A 165 -18.14 -7.30 -4.15
CA THR A 165 -18.58 -6.07 -4.83
C THR A 165 -17.40 -5.19 -5.21
N ALA A 166 -16.31 -5.24 -4.44
CA ALA A 166 -15.06 -4.49 -4.66
C ALA A 166 -13.92 -5.35 -5.19
N VAL A 167 -13.75 -6.55 -4.64
CA VAL A 167 -12.64 -7.47 -4.90
C VAL A 167 -13.09 -8.59 -5.85
N ASN A 168 -12.21 -9.10 -6.70
CA ASN A 168 -12.53 -10.23 -7.54
C ASN A 168 -12.86 -11.49 -6.72
N GLY A 169 -13.94 -12.20 -7.09
CA GLY A 169 -14.49 -13.30 -6.29
C GLY A 169 -13.52 -14.46 -6.06
N TRP A 170 -12.57 -14.70 -6.98
CA TRP A 170 -11.51 -15.69 -6.78
C TRP A 170 -10.57 -15.29 -5.64
N ALA A 171 -10.21 -14.01 -5.51
CA ALA A 171 -9.34 -13.51 -4.45
C ALA A 171 -10.03 -13.58 -3.08
N VAL A 172 -11.32 -13.21 -3.01
CA VAL A 172 -12.12 -13.36 -1.78
C VAL A 172 -12.15 -14.83 -1.32
N LYS A 173 -12.35 -15.77 -2.25
CA LYS A 173 -12.33 -17.22 -1.94
C LYS A 173 -10.95 -17.66 -1.43
N GLU A 174 -9.87 -17.18 -2.04
CA GLU A 174 -8.52 -17.58 -1.66
C GLU A 174 -8.12 -17.02 -0.28
N VAL A 175 -8.50 -15.78 0.05
CA VAL A 175 -8.35 -15.26 1.42
C VAL A 175 -9.10 -16.14 2.41
N GLY A 176 -10.33 -16.56 2.09
CA GLY A 176 -11.12 -17.47 2.93
C GLY A 176 -10.48 -18.85 3.12
N LYS A 177 -9.84 -19.40 2.09
CA LYS A 177 -9.08 -20.65 2.16
C LYS A 177 -7.82 -20.49 3.04
N SER A 178 -7.03 -19.44 2.81
CA SER A 178 -5.83 -19.14 3.60
C SER A 178 -6.14 -18.93 5.08
N LYS A 179 -7.26 -18.26 5.41
CA LYS A 179 -7.72 -18.13 6.81
C LYS A 179 -7.99 -19.49 7.47
N LYS A 180 -8.62 -20.44 6.76
CA LYS A 180 -8.86 -21.80 7.26
C LYS A 180 -7.56 -22.55 7.51
N GLU A 181 -6.60 -22.44 6.60
CA GLU A 181 -5.28 -23.05 6.73
C GLU A 181 -4.54 -22.52 7.95
N VAL A 182 -4.44 -21.19 8.10
CA VAL A 182 -3.79 -20.55 9.26
C VAL A 182 -4.44 -20.97 10.58
N LEU A 183 -5.77 -21.02 10.65
CA LEU A 183 -6.49 -21.51 11.83
C LEU A 183 -6.15 -22.97 12.16
N SER A 184 -6.00 -23.82 11.13
CA SER A 184 -5.56 -25.21 11.30
C SER A 184 -4.14 -25.28 11.87
N LYS A 185 -3.21 -24.47 11.35
CA LYS A 185 -1.83 -24.38 11.84
C LYS A 185 -1.75 -23.93 13.31
N ILE A 186 -2.56 -22.92 13.68
CA ILE A 186 -2.68 -22.47 15.08
C ILE A 186 -3.18 -23.61 15.98
N LYS A 187 -4.24 -24.33 15.54
CA LYS A 187 -4.80 -25.49 16.29
C LYS A 187 -3.78 -26.60 16.48
N GLN A 188 -2.95 -26.87 15.47
CA GLN A 188 -1.87 -27.86 15.48
C GLN A 188 -0.65 -27.39 16.31
N LYS A 189 -0.66 -26.17 16.84
CA LYS A 189 0.48 -25.54 17.54
C LYS A 189 1.75 -25.51 16.67
N ASP A 190 1.60 -25.34 15.36
CA ASP A 190 2.71 -25.23 14.43
C ASP A 190 3.55 -23.99 14.77
N THR A 191 4.87 -24.18 14.86
CA THR A 191 5.83 -23.10 15.23
C THR A 191 6.74 -22.69 14.09
N THR A 192 6.45 -23.15 12.86
CA THR A 192 7.26 -22.83 11.68
C THR A 192 7.19 -21.35 11.29
N ARG A 193 6.11 -20.67 11.70
CA ARG A 193 5.87 -19.23 11.49
C ARG A 193 5.10 -18.63 12.66
N ASN A 194 5.00 -17.30 12.67
CA ASN A 194 4.09 -16.60 13.59
C ASN A 194 2.65 -16.57 13.02
N TRP A 195 1.96 -17.71 13.14
CA TRP A 195 0.59 -17.89 12.62
C TRP A 195 -0.43 -16.90 13.21
N LYS A 196 -0.16 -16.34 14.40
CA LYS A 196 -1.03 -15.29 14.98
C LYS A 196 -0.91 -13.99 14.21
N VAL A 197 0.28 -13.63 13.76
CA VAL A 197 0.50 -12.46 12.88
C VAL A 197 -0.13 -12.71 11.51
N GLU A 198 0.13 -13.88 10.90
CA GLU A 198 -0.48 -14.26 9.62
C GLU A 198 -2.02 -14.18 9.67
N LYS A 199 -2.62 -14.66 10.77
CA LYS A 199 -4.06 -14.53 10.98
C LYS A 199 -4.52 -13.08 10.94
N GLN A 200 -3.84 -12.18 11.64
CA GLN A 200 -4.22 -10.78 11.68
C GLN A 200 -4.10 -10.10 10.30
N MET A 201 -3.06 -10.44 9.51
CA MET A 201 -2.92 -9.97 8.14
C MET A 201 -4.07 -10.44 7.23
N LEU A 202 -4.46 -11.72 7.35
CA LEU A 202 -5.60 -12.26 6.61
C LEU A 202 -6.95 -11.70 7.11
N ASP A 203 -7.04 -11.37 8.40
CA ASP A 203 -8.24 -10.73 8.95
C ASP A 203 -8.40 -9.29 8.44
N LEU A 204 -7.33 -8.55 8.19
CA LEU A 204 -7.39 -7.29 7.46
C LEU A 204 -8.02 -7.51 6.08
N LEU A 205 -7.43 -8.38 5.26
CA LEU A 205 -7.87 -8.63 3.89
C LEU A 205 -9.31 -9.15 3.78
N GLY A 206 -9.75 -9.94 4.76
CA GLY A 206 -11.04 -10.63 4.68
C GLY A 206 -12.19 -9.96 5.42
N ASN A 207 -11.90 -9.03 6.34
CA ASN A 207 -12.92 -8.40 7.19
C ASN A 207 -12.93 -6.87 7.05
N GLN A 208 -11.91 -6.29 6.42
CA GLN A 208 -11.70 -4.86 6.30
C GLN A 208 -11.15 -4.52 4.90
N PRO A 209 -11.12 -3.22 4.52
CA PRO A 209 -11.73 -2.08 5.21
C PRO A 209 -13.27 -2.11 5.17
N ASN A 210 -13.89 -1.20 5.91
CA ASN A 210 -15.31 -0.93 5.81
C ASN A 210 -15.51 0.59 5.75
N ILE A 211 -15.01 1.21 4.70
CA ILE A 211 -15.03 2.66 4.50
C ILE A 211 -16.35 3.03 3.81
N PRO A 212 -17.24 3.82 4.45
CA PRO A 212 -18.43 4.31 3.80
C PRO A 212 -18.07 5.20 2.62
N THR A 213 -18.64 4.93 1.45
CA THR A 213 -18.36 5.68 0.21
C THR A 213 -18.58 7.20 0.39
N LYS A 214 -19.58 7.61 1.17
CA LYS A 214 -19.86 9.02 1.50
C LYS A 214 -18.68 9.72 2.18
N ASP A 215 -17.83 8.98 2.91
CA ASP A 215 -16.72 9.57 3.66
C ASP A 215 -15.59 10.02 2.75
N LEU A 216 -15.51 9.51 1.52
CA LEU A 216 -14.54 9.94 0.51
C LEU A 216 -14.69 11.45 0.17
N SER A 217 -15.89 12.02 0.33
CA SER A 217 -16.12 13.44 0.13
C SER A 217 -15.37 14.35 1.12
N LYS A 218 -14.91 13.80 2.26
CA LYS A 218 -14.11 14.51 3.26
C LYS A 218 -12.66 14.74 2.80
N ILE A 219 -12.19 13.98 1.80
CA ILE A 219 -10.82 14.06 1.30
C ILE A 219 -10.59 15.39 0.58
N LYS A 220 -9.75 16.26 1.18
CA LYS A 220 -9.42 17.58 0.63
C LYS A 220 -8.22 17.53 -0.33
N ALA A 221 -7.38 16.51 -0.20
CA ALA A 221 -6.21 16.29 -1.05
C ALA A 221 -6.61 16.07 -2.51
N LYS A 222 -5.65 16.30 -3.42
CA LYS A 222 -5.78 15.88 -4.83
C LYS A 222 -5.37 14.42 -4.90
N VAL A 223 -6.19 13.57 -5.56
CA VAL A 223 -6.01 12.11 -5.54
C VAL A 223 -5.89 11.59 -6.97
N LEU A 224 -4.93 10.73 -7.22
CA LEU A 224 -4.87 9.88 -8.39
C LEU A 224 -5.22 8.44 -7.98
N ILE A 225 -6.32 7.94 -8.48
CA ILE A 225 -6.72 6.54 -8.34
C ILE A 225 -6.06 5.78 -9.50
N VAL A 226 -5.27 4.76 -9.17
CA VAL A 226 -4.60 3.90 -10.15
C VAL A 226 -5.04 2.45 -9.95
N ALA A 227 -5.28 1.75 -11.03
CA ALA A 227 -5.51 0.31 -11.06
C ALA A 227 -4.96 -0.29 -12.37
N GLY A 228 -4.63 -1.56 -12.39
CA GLY A 228 -4.48 -2.31 -13.64
C GLY A 228 -5.86 -2.66 -14.22
N ASP A 229 -5.94 -2.89 -15.54
CA ASP A 229 -7.20 -3.37 -16.14
C ASP A 229 -7.53 -4.82 -15.72
N GLU A 230 -6.51 -5.60 -15.32
CA GLU A 230 -6.60 -6.95 -14.74
C GLU A 230 -6.27 -6.96 -13.23
N ASP A 231 -6.68 -5.91 -12.51
CA ASP A 231 -6.42 -5.79 -11.07
C ASP A 231 -7.26 -6.78 -10.25
N ILE A 232 -6.77 -7.14 -9.06
CA ILE A 232 -7.51 -7.88 -8.02
C ILE A 232 -8.74 -7.07 -7.58
N ILE A 233 -8.60 -5.75 -7.51
CA ILE A 233 -9.68 -4.82 -7.25
C ILE A 233 -10.43 -4.55 -8.55
N LYS A 234 -11.75 -4.71 -8.53
CA LYS A 234 -12.57 -4.51 -9.72
C LYS A 234 -12.49 -3.07 -10.22
N ASN A 235 -12.29 -2.88 -11.52
CA ASN A 235 -12.18 -1.54 -12.13
C ASN A 235 -13.41 -0.65 -11.84
N LYS A 236 -14.61 -1.25 -11.80
CA LYS A 236 -15.82 -0.52 -11.37
C LYS A 236 -15.73 0.01 -9.94
N HIS A 237 -14.98 -0.66 -9.06
CA HIS A 237 -14.77 -0.18 -7.70
C HIS A 237 -13.74 0.96 -7.65
N SER A 238 -12.70 0.90 -8.46
CA SER A 238 -11.77 2.03 -8.63
C SER A 238 -12.48 3.27 -9.20
N LEU A 239 -13.42 3.08 -10.13
CA LEU A 239 -14.29 4.13 -10.64
C LEU A 239 -15.20 4.70 -9.53
N GLU A 240 -15.80 3.83 -8.71
CA GLU A 240 -16.61 4.24 -7.55
C GLU A 240 -15.80 5.15 -6.61
N ILE A 241 -14.57 4.78 -6.28
CA ILE A 241 -13.69 5.61 -5.43
C ILE A 241 -13.44 6.97 -6.09
N TYR A 242 -13.10 6.99 -7.39
CA TYR A 242 -12.84 8.20 -8.15
C TYR A 242 -14.03 9.16 -8.16
N GLU A 243 -15.24 8.66 -8.37
CA GLU A 243 -16.46 9.46 -8.49
C GLU A 243 -16.83 10.16 -7.17
N HIS A 244 -16.46 9.60 -6.03
CA HIS A 244 -16.82 10.12 -4.72
C HIS A 244 -15.74 11.01 -4.07
N ILE A 245 -14.58 11.18 -4.71
CA ILE A 245 -13.54 12.10 -4.23
C ILE A 245 -13.60 13.41 -5.04
N PRO A 246 -13.81 14.57 -4.39
CA PRO A 246 -14.04 15.83 -5.10
C PRO A 246 -12.92 16.25 -6.06
N LYS A 247 -11.66 15.94 -5.70
CA LYS A 247 -10.46 16.31 -6.48
C LYS A 247 -9.69 15.05 -6.90
N ALA A 248 -10.34 14.18 -7.66
CA ALA A 248 -9.72 12.94 -8.15
C ALA A 248 -9.42 12.96 -9.65
N GLN A 249 -8.43 12.17 -10.03
CA GLN A 249 -8.15 11.70 -11.38
C GLN A 249 -8.12 10.17 -11.35
N LEU A 250 -8.40 9.52 -12.49
CA LEU A 250 -8.43 8.07 -12.63
C LEU A 250 -7.44 7.65 -13.71
N CYS A 251 -6.67 6.62 -13.43
CA CYS A 251 -5.80 5.95 -14.40
C CYS A 251 -5.99 4.44 -14.28
N ILE A 252 -6.53 3.82 -15.33
CA ILE A 252 -6.52 2.36 -15.49
C ILE A 252 -5.37 2.04 -16.44
N MET A 253 -4.38 1.32 -15.94
CA MET A 253 -3.17 0.95 -16.68
C MET A 253 -3.45 -0.27 -17.57
N PRO A 254 -3.36 -0.14 -18.90
CA PRO A 254 -3.69 -1.24 -19.81
C PRO A 254 -2.64 -2.35 -19.74
N GLY A 255 -3.11 -3.61 -19.70
CA GLY A 255 -2.26 -4.81 -19.62
C GLY A 255 -1.59 -5.01 -18.24
N GLU A 256 -2.01 -4.28 -17.22
CA GLU A 256 -1.39 -4.34 -15.90
C GLU A 256 -2.32 -4.97 -14.86
N THR A 257 -1.69 -5.48 -13.81
CA THR A 257 -2.36 -6.13 -12.68
C THR A 257 -2.22 -5.29 -11.41
N HIS A 258 -2.68 -5.83 -10.29
CA HIS A 258 -2.46 -5.28 -8.94
C HIS A 258 -0.99 -5.01 -8.60
N PHE A 259 -0.07 -5.64 -9.34
CA PHE A 259 1.36 -5.61 -9.10
C PHE A 259 2.13 -4.61 -9.96
N ALA A 260 1.45 -3.74 -10.71
CA ALA A 260 2.07 -2.75 -11.58
C ALA A 260 3.24 -1.96 -10.95
N PRO A 261 3.22 -1.56 -9.64
CA PRO A 261 4.37 -0.91 -9.02
C PRO A 261 5.67 -1.73 -9.04
N ALA A 262 5.55 -3.06 -9.14
CA ALA A 262 6.68 -3.98 -9.17
C ALA A 262 6.93 -4.59 -10.55
N SER A 263 5.88 -4.89 -11.32
CA SER A 263 5.97 -5.54 -12.63
C SER A 263 6.28 -4.56 -13.76
N ASN A 264 5.77 -3.33 -13.67
CA ASN A 264 6.03 -2.25 -14.63
C ASN A 264 6.31 -0.93 -13.89
N PRO A 265 7.39 -0.89 -13.08
CA PRO A 265 7.67 0.26 -12.23
C PRO A 265 7.97 1.54 -13.02
N VAL A 266 8.47 1.43 -14.25
CA VAL A 266 8.76 2.61 -15.10
C VAL A 266 7.46 3.35 -15.39
N LEU A 267 6.48 2.68 -15.97
CA LEU A 267 5.20 3.29 -16.33
C LEU A 267 4.46 3.79 -15.09
N PHE A 268 4.39 2.97 -14.03
CA PHE A 268 3.73 3.38 -12.79
C PHE A 268 4.37 4.65 -12.19
N ASN A 269 5.70 4.67 -12.10
CA ASN A 269 6.42 5.80 -11.51
C ASN A 269 6.29 7.07 -12.35
N GLU A 270 6.27 6.98 -13.68
CA GLU A 270 6.05 8.12 -14.58
C GLU A 270 4.65 8.72 -14.40
N ILE A 271 3.61 7.87 -14.36
CA ILE A 271 2.23 8.30 -14.10
C ILE A 271 2.12 8.99 -12.75
N ALA A 272 2.65 8.37 -11.70
CA ALA A 272 2.64 8.92 -10.34
C ALA A 272 3.42 10.25 -10.26
N ASN A 273 4.61 10.31 -10.88
CA ASN A 273 5.44 11.51 -10.89
C ASN A 273 4.76 12.67 -11.64
N LYS A 274 4.17 12.42 -12.79
CA LYS A 274 3.43 13.43 -13.53
C LYS A 274 2.33 14.04 -12.67
N PHE A 275 1.55 13.20 -11.98
CA PHE A 275 0.51 13.67 -11.09
C PHE A 275 1.07 14.46 -9.90
N LEU A 276 2.15 13.98 -9.28
CA LEU A 276 2.75 14.64 -8.12
C LEU A 276 3.40 15.99 -8.49
N ALA A 277 4.08 16.08 -9.61
CA ALA A 277 4.85 17.27 -10.02
C ALA A 277 3.99 18.37 -10.63
N GLU A 278 3.01 18.01 -11.48
CA GLU A 278 2.24 18.99 -12.25
C GLU A 278 1.08 19.59 -11.43
N PRO A 279 0.64 20.81 -11.73
CA PRO A 279 -0.60 21.35 -11.16
C PRO A 279 -1.79 20.45 -11.43
N PHE A 280 -2.64 20.23 -10.40
CA PHE A 280 -3.86 19.45 -10.57
C PHE A 280 -4.79 20.12 -11.57
N LYS A 281 -5.22 19.39 -12.58
CA LYS A 281 -6.17 19.84 -13.60
C LYS A 281 -7.31 18.84 -13.70
N ARG A 282 -8.53 19.34 -13.81
CA ARG A 282 -9.73 18.58 -14.19
C ARG A 282 -10.41 19.35 -15.33
N PRO A 283 -9.91 19.16 -16.57
CA PRO A 283 -10.41 19.92 -17.71
C PRO A 283 -11.90 19.60 -17.95
N ASP A 284 -12.65 20.63 -18.32
CA ASP A 284 -14.03 20.49 -18.79
C ASP A 284 -14.01 20.19 -20.28
N SER A 285 -14.53 19.03 -20.69
CA SER A 285 -14.65 18.63 -22.08
C SER A 285 -15.81 19.30 -22.83
N ASN A 286 -16.59 20.14 -22.14
CA ASN A 286 -17.66 20.91 -22.75
C ASN A 286 -17.08 22.01 -23.68
N TRP A 287 -16.81 21.62 -24.92
CA TRP A 287 -16.25 22.50 -25.95
C TRP A 287 -17.11 23.75 -26.23
N THR A 288 -18.40 23.73 -25.89
CA THR A 288 -19.27 24.90 -26.07
C THR A 288 -18.91 26.07 -25.14
N LYS A 289 -18.13 25.79 -24.11
CA LYS A 289 -17.61 26.81 -23.17
C LYS A 289 -16.21 27.30 -23.55
N TRP A 290 -15.57 26.70 -24.54
CA TRP A 290 -14.25 27.12 -25.00
C TRP A 290 -14.41 28.34 -25.90
N LYS A 291 -14.04 29.53 -25.40
CA LYS A 291 -14.03 30.80 -26.12
C LYS A 291 -12.60 31.23 -26.40
#